data_506aa6f13b3355e9adbfebc6141b9091
#
_entry.id   506aa6f13b3355e9adbfebc6141b9091
#
_cell.length_a   1.000
_cell.length_b   1.000
_cell.length_c   1.000
_cell.angle_alpha   90.00
_cell.angle_beta   90.00
_cell.angle_gamma   90.00
#
_symmetry.space_group_name_H-M   'P 1'
#
loop_
_entity.id
_entity.type
_entity.pdbx_description
1 polymer ?
#
loop_
_entity_poly.entity_id
_entity_poly.type
_entity_poly.pdbx_seq_one_letter_code
_entity_poly.pdbx_strand_id
1 'polypeptide(L)'
;GGLTAIETASIEGYIWNDENYDGIQDADEVGIATASVKLTRKYYDEDAKAWKRDDSFALVADGTPIATGTPVATGTPVATGTTPIATGTPTASASNGYYRFDNLPTYVEVDGKRYLAGYQMQLCEMPEGYAATKCRIGEDSAKDSDLFAETLNLYKDADEVIILAEASGGNAFYDRTVGDNVYDIVKAKDNTDYDGGLTAIETASIEGYIWN
;
A
#
# COMPACT_ATOMS: atom_id res chain seq x y z
N GLY A 1 -25.51 25.40 12.02
CA GLY A 1 -24.15 24.99 11.59
C GLY A 1 -24.25 23.74 10.77
N GLY A 2 -23.62 23.72 9.59
CA GLY A 2 -23.50 22.54 8.77
C GLY A 2 -22.32 21.68 9.20
N LEU A 3 -22.45 20.36 9.13
CA LEU A 3 -21.38 19.38 9.28
C LEU A 3 -21.18 18.67 7.95
N THR A 4 -19.94 18.47 7.58
CA THR A 4 -19.58 17.67 6.40
C THR A 4 -18.96 16.37 6.89
N ALA A 5 -19.44 15.24 6.37
CA ALA A 5 -18.82 13.95 6.62
C ALA A 5 -17.44 13.91 5.94
N ILE A 6 -16.48 13.33 6.62
CA ILE A 6 -15.15 13.07 6.06
C ILE A 6 -15.20 11.67 5.45
N GLU A 7 -14.80 11.58 4.21
CA GLU A 7 -14.76 10.31 3.48
C GLU A 7 -13.49 9.53 3.84
N THR A 8 -13.57 8.22 3.69
CA THR A 8 -12.42 7.30 3.78
C THR A 8 -12.31 6.53 2.48
N ALA A 9 -11.11 6.06 2.17
CA ALA A 9 -10.84 5.30 0.97
C ALA A 9 -10.21 3.94 1.27
N SER A 10 -9.97 3.17 0.24
CA SER A 10 -9.27 1.90 0.29
C SER A 10 -8.05 1.91 -0.62
N ILE A 11 -7.11 1.01 -0.30
CA ILE A 11 -5.99 0.63 -1.16
C ILE A 11 -6.02 -0.88 -1.32
N GLU A 12 -5.90 -1.37 -2.55
CA GLU A 12 -5.91 -2.80 -2.84
C GLU A 12 -4.96 -3.17 -3.97
N GLY A 13 -4.64 -4.46 -4.06
CA GLY A 13 -3.81 -5.01 -5.11
C GLY A 13 -3.62 -6.52 -4.98
N TYR A 14 -2.73 -7.06 -5.80
CA TYR A 14 -2.38 -8.48 -5.85
C TYR A 14 -0.88 -8.70 -5.71
N ILE A 15 -0.50 -9.80 -5.07
CA ILE A 15 0.83 -10.36 -5.16
C ILE A 15 0.72 -11.69 -5.92
N TRP A 16 1.36 -11.79 -7.08
CA TRP A 16 1.21 -12.95 -7.97
C TRP A 16 2.56 -13.58 -8.36
N ASN A 17 2.50 -14.82 -8.83
CA ASN A 17 3.64 -15.54 -9.38
C ASN A 17 3.73 -15.27 -10.89
N ASP A 18 4.69 -14.46 -11.28
CA ASP A 18 5.03 -14.19 -12.67
C ASP A 18 5.84 -15.38 -13.21
N GLU A 19 5.17 -16.26 -13.94
CA GLU A 19 5.77 -17.52 -14.43
C GLU A 19 6.63 -17.32 -15.68
N ASN A 20 6.33 -16.27 -16.46
CA ASN A 20 7.02 -15.99 -17.73
C ASN A 20 8.08 -14.88 -17.63
N TYR A 21 8.23 -14.23 -16.48
CA TYR A 21 9.20 -13.16 -16.17
C TYR A 21 9.00 -11.87 -16.99
N ASP A 22 7.81 -11.59 -17.44
CA ASP A 22 7.56 -10.40 -18.24
C ASP A 22 7.16 -9.16 -17.42
N GLY A 23 6.75 -9.35 -16.16
CA GLY A 23 6.35 -8.30 -15.23
C GLY A 23 4.91 -7.84 -15.39
N ILE A 24 4.11 -8.61 -16.13
CA ILE A 24 2.70 -8.34 -16.42
C ILE A 24 1.87 -9.51 -15.90
N GLN A 25 0.81 -9.23 -15.16
CA GLN A 25 -0.08 -10.27 -14.64
C GLN A 25 -0.94 -10.86 -15.76
N ASP A 26 -0.71 -12.11 -16.10
CA ASP A 26 -1.49 -12.89 -17.04
C ASP A 26 -2.69 -13.56 -16.36
N ALA A 27 -3.69 -13.94 -17.18
CA ALA A 27 -4.96 -14.46 -16.67
C ALA A 27 -4.85 -15.86 -16.03
N ASP A 28 -3.80 -16.59 -16.32
CA ASP A 28 -3.50 -17.93 -15.79
C ASP A 28 -2.46 -17.92 -14.66
N GLU A 29 -1.88 -16.77 -14.35
CA GLU A 29 -0.95 -16.62 -13.25
C GLU A 29 -1.66 -16.57 -11.89
N VAL A 30 -1.08 -17.26 -10.92
CA VAL A 30 -1.71 -17.47 -9.63
C VAL A 30 -1.17 -16.52 -8.57
N GLY A 31 -2.04 -16.08 -7.67
CA GLY A 31 -1.64 -15.25 -6.55
C GLY A 31 -0.85 -16.00 -5.48
N ILE A 32 0.04 -15.28 -4.78
CA ILE A 32 0.88 -15.81 -3.72
C ILE A 32 0.26 -15.46 -2.36
N ALA A 33 -0.47 -16.42 -1.80
CA ALA A 33 -1.20 -16.24 -0.54
C ALA A 33 -0.31 -16.07 0.72
N THR A 34 0.97 -16.44 0.64
CA THR A 34 1.91 -16.30 1.75
C THR A 34 2.60 -14.94 1.83
N ALA A 35 2.40 -14.09 0.82
CA ALA A 35 2.94 -12.75 0.82
C ALA A 35 2.18 -11.83 1.80
N SER A 36 2.91 -11.03 2.55
CA SER A 36 2.34 -10.06 3.49
C SER A 36 2.72 -8.64 3.09
N VAL A 37 1.73 -7.76 3.02
CA VAL A 37 1.90 -6.35 2.68
C VAL A 37 1.68 -5.48 3.91
N LYS A 38 2.59 -4.56 4.16
CA LYS A 38 2.53 -3.58 5.23
C LYS A 38 2.17 -2.22 4.67
N LEU A 39 1.22 -1.57 5.33
CA LEU A 39 0.84 -0.19 5.08
C LEU A 39 1.30 0.70 6.22
N THR A 40 2.05 1.74 5.92
CA THR A 40 2.44 2.78 6.85
C THR A 40 1.85 4.11 6.44
N ARG A 41 1.64 5.03 7.40
CA ARG A 41 1.11 6.35 7.13
C ARG A 41 2.17 7.42 7.33
N LYS A 42 2.11 8.42 6.47
CA LYS A 42 2.86 9.66 6.55
C LYS A 42 1.87 10.83 6.56
N TYR A 43 2.31 11.99 6.97
CA TYR A 43 1.57 13.24 6.79
C TYR A 43 2.48 14.30 6.19
N TYR A 44 1.90 15.15 5.35
CA TYR A 44 2.64 16.21 4.70
C TYR A 44 2.66 17.46 5.58
N ASP A 45 3.85 17.87 6.01
CA ASP A 45 4.08 19.12 6.73
C ASP A 45 4.32 20.24 5.71
N GLU A 46 3.34 21.12 5.55
CA GLU A 46 3.39 22.22 4.59
C GLU A 46 4.47 23.26 4.94
N ASP A 47 4.80 23.43 6.23
CA ASP A 47 5.81 24.36 6.67
C ASP A 47 7.23 23.83 6.39
N ALA A 48 7.43 22.53 6.61
CA ALA A 48 8.68 21.84 6.30
C ALA A 48 8.78 21.43 4.83
N LYS A 49 7.68 21.46 4.07
CA LYS A 49 7.55 20.94 2.69
C LYS A 49 8.04 19.51 2.56
N ALA A 50 7.67 18.66 3.50
CA ALA A 50 8.16 17.29 3.58
C ALA A 50 7.14 16.32 4.17
N TRP A 51 7.20 15.08 3.73
CA TRP A 51 6.47 13.97 4.33
C TRP A 51 7.13 13.57 5.66
N LYS A 52 6.34 13.56 6.72
CA LYS A 52 6.74 13.05 8.04
C LYS A 52 6.06 11.72 8.31
N ARG A 53 6.77 10.84 9.00
CA ARG A 53 6.22 9.55 9.40
C ARG A 53 5.22 9.72 10.54
N ASP A 54 4.10 9.00 10.46
CA ASP A 54 3.17 8.82 11.55
C ASP A 54 3.43 7.48 12.22
N ASP A 55 4.20 7.50 13.31
CA ASP A 55 4.57 6.28 14.04
C ASP A 55 3.41 5.64 14.81
N SER A 56 2.26 6.31 14.88
CA SER A 56 1.05 5.79 15.53
C SER A 56 0.25 4.84 14.63
N PHE A 57 0.62 4.71 13.35
CA PHE A 57 -0.15 3.96 12.36
C PHE A 57 0.73 2.99 11.58
N ALA A 58 0.40 1.71 11.67
CA ALA A 58 0.88 0.69 10.74
C ALA A 58 -0.16 -0.44 10.66
N LEU A 59 -0.43 -0.93 9.47
CA LEU A 59 -1.31 -2.08 9.21
C LEU A 59 -0.53 -3.14 8.43
N VAL A 60 -0.86 -4.40 8.66
CA VAL A 60 -0.32 -5.51 7.87
C VAL A 60 -1.49 -6.33 7.35
N ALA A 61 -1.52 -6.55 6.04
CA ALA A 61 -2.37 -7.54 5.41
C ALA A 61 -1.48 -8.71 5.02
N ASP A 62 -1.78 -9.90 5.52
CA ASP A 62 -1.15 -11.12 5.05
C ASP A 62 -2.10 -11.86 4.10
N GLY A 63 -1.53 -12.56 3.13
CA GLY A 63 -2.27 -13.35 2.16
C GLY A 63 -2.89 -14.61 2.73
N THR A 64 -2.79 -14.83 4.06
CA THR A 64 -3.50 -15.92 4.73
C THR A 64 -4.97 -15.57 4.90
N PRO A 65 -5.90 -16.54 4.72
CA PRO A 65 -7.31 -16.30 4.95
C PRO A 65 -7.55 -16.03 6.42
N ILE A 66 -7.73 -14.76 6.75
CA ILE A 66 -8.30 -14.43 8.04
C ILE A 66 -9.81 -14.37 7.83
N ALA A 67 -10.51 -15.32 8.40
CA ALA A 67 -11.98 -15.39 8.34
C ALA A 67 -12.64 -14.15 8.96
N THR A 68 -11.87 -13.33 9.66
CA THR A 68 -12.21 -12.01 10.17
C THR A 68 -10.90 -11.22 10.30
N GLY A 69 -10.63 -10.32 9.37
CA GLY A 69 -9.45 -9.47 9.43
C GLY A 69 -9.42 -8.67 10.72
N THR A 70 -8.47 -8.98 11.60
CA THR A 70 -8.15 -8.12 12.73
C THR A 70 -6.91 -7.32 12.34
N PRO A 71 -7.01 -5.99 12.19
CA PRO A 71 -5.84 -5.19 11.89
C PRO A 71 -4.84 -5.35 13.04
N VAL A 72 -3.61 -5.69 12.70
CA VAL A 72 -2.51 -5.55 13.65
C VAL A 72 -2.07 -4.09 13.60
N ALA A 73 -2.71 -3.26 14.40
CA ALA A 73 -2.23 -1.91 14.63
C ALA A 73 -1.03 -1.99 15.57
N THR A 74 0.17 -1.77 15.07
CA THR A 74 1.34 -1.56 15.91
C THR A 74 1.43 -0.08 16.27
N GLY A 75 0.77 0.31 17.32
CA GLY A 75 0.76 1.67 17.87
C GLY A 75 -0.53 1.90 18.63
N THR A 76 -0.43 2.29 19.90
CA THR A 76 -1.60 2.72 20.68
C THR A 76 -1.98 4.11 20.19
N PRO A 77 -3.22 4.33 19.71
CA PRO A 77 -3.65 5.70 19.42
C PRO A 77 -3.61 6.48 20.74
N VAL A 78 -2.88 7.58 20.74
CA VAL A 78 -2.93 8.50 21.87
C VAL A 78 -4.29 9.16 21.82
N ALA A 79 -5.19 8.69 22.68
CA ALA A 79 -6.51 9.28 22.86
C ALA A 79 -6.36 10.64 23.53
N THR A 80 -6.43 11.69 22.74
CA THR A 80 -6.83 13.02 23.22
C THR A 80 -8.18 13.35 22.60
N GLY A 81 -9.23 12.93 23.29
CA GLY A 81 -10.52 13.62 23.32
C GLY A 81 -11.37 13.72 22.07
N THR A 82 -11.24 12.85 21.07
CA THR A 82 -12.18 12.73 19.96
C THR A 82 -12.22 11.30 19.43
N THR A 83 -13.37 10.87 19.00
CA THR A 83 -13.67 9.52 18.49
C THR A 83 -12.53 8.99 17.62
N PRO A 84 -12.00 7.77 17.89
CA PRO A 84 -10.95 7.20 17.04
C PRO A 84 -11.47 7.10 15.62
N ILE A 85 -10.78 7.77 14.71
CA ILE A 85 -11.04 7.61 13.27
C ILE A 85 -10.65 6.20 12.92
N ALA A 86 -11.57 5.52 12.26
CA ALA A 86 -11.53 4.12 11.95
C ALA A 86 -10.10 3.64 11.57
N THR A 87 -9.62 2.69 12.31
CA THR A 87 -8.45 1.90 11.93
C THR A 87 -8.84 1.12 10.68
N GLY A 88 -8.08 1.30 9.59
CA GLY A 88 -8.29 0.49 8.39
C GLY A 88 -8.30 -1.01 8.72
N THR A 89 -9.18 -1.74 8.09
CA THR A 89 -9.28 -3.19 8.28
C THR A 89 -8.70 -3.86 7.05
N PRO A 90 -7.55 -4.54 7.15
CA PRO A 90 -7.06 -5.32 6.02
C PRO A 90 -8.02 -6.48 5.76
N THR A 91 -8.35 -6.69 4.50
CA THR A 91 -9.09 -7.87 4.05
C THR A 91 -8.19 -8.61 3.07
N ALA A 92 -7.70 -9.77 3.46
CA ALA A 92 -6.98 -10.64 2.55
C ALA A 92 -7.90 -11.72 2.02
N SER A 93 -7.87 -11.97 0.72
CA SER A 93 -8.50 -13.14 0.11
C SER A 93 -7.49 -14.27 0.01
N ALA A 94 -7.89 -15.40 0.49
CA ALA A 94 -7.05 -16.50 0.92
C ALA A 94 -6.31 -17.29 -0.15
N SER A 95 -6.70 -17.20 -1.39
CA SER A 95 -6.22 -18.18 -2.39
C SER A 95 -5.58 -17.55 -3.62
N ASN A 96 -5.55 -16.22 -3.70
CA ASN A 96 -5.18 -15.54 -4.94
C ASN A 96 -4.24 -14.35 -4.79
N GLY A 97 -3.58 -14.17 -3.64
CA GLY A 97 -2.66 -13.06 -3.42
C GLY A 97 -3.30 -11.68 -3.28
N TYR A 98 -4.61 -11.58 -3.31
CA TYR A 98 -5.32 -10.31 -3.15
C TYR A 98 -5.17 -9.76 -1.74
N TYR A 99 -4.95 -8.46 -1.62
CA TYR A 99 -4.96 -7.74 -0.36
C TYR A 99 -5.73 -6.42 -0.47
N ARG A 100 -6.28 -5.96 0.65
CA ARG A 100 -7.01 -4.71 0.72
C ARG A 100 -6.92 -4.09 2.11
N PHE A 101 -6.79 -2.77 2.13
CA PHE A 101 -6.87 -1.93 3.33
C PHE A 101 -8.06 -0.98 3.18
N ASP A 102 -9.02 -1.05 4.08
CA ASP A 102 -10.24 -0.25 4.05
C ASP A 102 -10.24 0.85 5.10
N ASN A 103 -11.18 1.80 4.96
CA ASN A 103 -11.44 2.87 5.91
C ASN A 103 -10.21 3.74 6.21
N LEU A 104 -9.37 3.97 5.23
CA LEU A 104 -8.17 4.78 5.35
C LEU A 104 -8.55 6.27 5.32
N PRO A 105 -8.17 7.06 6.35
CA PRO A 105 -8.46 8.48 6.37
C PRO A 105 -7.55 9.27 5.40
N THR A 106 -8.09 10.34 4.86
CA THR A 106 -7.37 11.27 3.97
C THR A 106 -6.47 12.26 4.71
N TYR A 107 -6.57 12.31 6.04
CA TYR A 107 -5.81 13.23 6.87
C TYR A 107 -5.31 12.57 8.17
N VAL A 108 -4.34 13.23 8.78
CA VAL A 108 -3.84 12.94 10.13
C VAL A 108 -4.02 14.17 11.00
N GLU A 109 -4.43 13.99 12.25
CA GLU A 109 -4.48 15.06 13.22
C GLU A 109 -3.28 14.98 14.18
N VAL A 110 -2.44 16.02 14.16
CA VAL A 110 -1.27 16.15 15.03
C VAL A 110 -1.38 17.49 15.74
N ASP A 111 -1.37 17.49 17.07
CA ASP A 111 -1.49 18.68 17.91
C ASP A 111 -2.69 19.58 17.56
N GLY A 112 -3.83 18.95 17.21
CA GLY A 112 -5.07 19.65 16.86
C GLY A 112 -5.09 20.27 15.45
N LYS A 113 -4.05 20.10 14.65
CA LYS A 113 -3.98 20.53 13.26
C LYS A 113 -4.13 19.30 12.35
N ARG A 114 -4.90 19.45 11.27
CA ARG A 114 -5.10 18.41 10.26
C ARG A 114 -4.12 18.58 9.12
N TYR A 115 -3.44 17.49 8.81
CA TYR A 115 -2.48 17.38 7.71
C TYR A 115 -2.97 16.38 6.67
N LEU A 116 -2.60 16.57 5.42
CA LEU A 116 -2.84 15.57 4.38
C LEU A 116 -2.14 14.25 4.74
N ALA A 117 -2.89 13.15 4.72
CA ALA A 117 -2.34 11.81 4.88
C ALA A 117 -1.78 11.28 3.56
N GLY A 118 -0.67 10.58 3.66
CA GLY A 118 -0.09 9.79 2.59
C GLY A 118 0.25 8.40 3.10
N TYR A 119 0.17 7.41 2.24
CA TYR A 119 0.40 6.01 2.57
C TYR A 119 1.58 5.46 1.79
N GLN A 120 2.30 4.53 2.41
CA GLN A 120 3.38 3.80 1.77
C GLN A 120 3.15 2.32 2.00
N MET A 121 3.17 1.56 0.93
CA MET A 121 3.04 0.12 0.97
C MET A 121 4.39 -0.55 0.77
N GLN A 122 4.58 -1.68 1.46
CA GLN A 122 5.80 -2.47 1.41
C GLN A 122 5.46 -3.95 1.57
N LEU A 123 6.04 -4.79 0.74
CA LEU A 123 6.07 -6.22 1.03
C LEU A 123 6.89 -6.43 2.31
N CYS A 124 6.34 -7.13 3.31
CA CYS A 124 6.99 -7.29 4.62
C CYS A 124 8.34 -8.00 4.51
N GLU A 125 8.35 -9.05 3.70
CA GLU A 125 9.54 -9.82 3.37
C GLU A 125 9.33 -10.53 2.03
N MET A 126 10.42 -10.85 1.37
CA MET A 126 10.36 -11.67 0.16
C MET A 126 10.00 -13.11 0.55
N PRO A 127 8.92 -13.71 0.03
CA PRO A 127 8.62 -15.11 0.29
C PRO A 127 9.78 -16.03 -0.12
N GLU A 128 10.01 -17.07 0.66
CA GLU A 128 11.11 -18.02 0.39
C GLU A 128 10.96 -18.64 -1.00
N GLY A 129 12.05 -18.65 -1.74
CA GLY A 129 12.09 -19.17 -3.11
C GLY A 129 11.59 -18.23 -4.18
N TYR A 130 11.35 -16.96 -3.86
CA TYR A 130 10.91 -15.96 -4.82
C TYR A 130 11.88 -14.78 -4.92
N ALA A 131 11.80 -14.08 -6.03
CA ALA A 131 12.41 -12.77 -6.26
C ALA A 131 11.37 -11.84 -6.88
N ALA A 132 11.56 -10.52 -6.75
CA ALA A 132 10.71 -9.57 -7.45
C ALA A 132 10.94 -9.68 -8.97
N THR A 133 9.85 -9.65 -9.73
CA THR A 133 9.92 -9.56 -11.19
C THR A 133 10.22 -8.14 -11.66
N LYS A 134 10.16 -7.91 -12.95
CA LYS A 134 10.28 -6.57 -13.54
C LYS A 134 9.10 -5.70 -13.10
N CYS A 135 9.37 -4.45 -12.75
CA CYS A 135 8.32 -3.52 -12.38
C CYS A 135 8.09 -2.47 -13.47
N ARG A 136 6.86 -1.97 -13.56
CA ARG A 136 6.43 -0.90 -14.48
C ARG A 136 6.73 -1.20 -15.94
N ILE A 137 6.31 -2.38 -16.38
CA ILE A 137 6.49 -2.86 -17.75
C ILE A 137 5.14 -2.86 -18.45
N GLY A 138 5.12 -2.29 -19.65
CA GLY A 138 3.91 -2.24 -20.46
C GLY A 138 3.17 -0.90 -20.40
N GLU A 139 1.98 -0.89 -21.03
CA GLU A 139 1.14 0.30 -21.13
C GLU A 139 -0.08 0.26 -20.19
N ASP A 140 -0.37 -0.90 -19.60
CA ASP A 140 -1.50 -1.13 -18.70
C ASP A 140 -1.01 -1.23 -17.24
N SER A 141 -1.05 -0.10 -16.55
CA SER A 141 -0.64 -0.01 -15.14
C SER A 141 -1.56 -0.76 -14.15
N ALA A 142 -2.62 -1.40 -14.64
CA ALA A 142 -3.49 -2.26 -13.84
C ALA A 142 -3.06 -3.73 -13.87
N LYS A 143 -1.97 -4.04 -14.56
CA LYS A 143 -1.45 -5.40 -14.71
C LYS A 143 0.04 -5.51 -14.49
N ASP A 144 0.77 -4.40 -14.50
CA ASP A 144 2.20 -4.42 -14.28
C ASP A 144 2.55 -4.47 -12.79
N SER A 145 3.76 -4.93 -12.50
CA SER A 145 4.27 -4.96 -11.12
C SER A 145 4.69 -3.56 -10.66
N ASP A 146 4.20 -3.15 -9.51
CA ASP A 146 4.60 -1.93 -8.80
C ASP A 146 5.68 -2.17 -7.74
N LEU A 147 6.13 -3.44 -7.59
CA LEU A 147 7.07 -3.85 -6.56
C LEU A 147 8.51 -3.58 -6.95
N PHE A 148 9.20 -2.77 -6.17
CA PHE A 148 10.63 -2.47 -6.33
C PHE A 148 11.49 -3.43 -5.50
N ALA A 149 12.35 -4.17 -6.17
CA ALA A 149 13.17 -5.24 -5.58
C ALA A 149 14.08 -4.77 -4.44
N GLU A 150 14.67 -3.58 -4.56
CA GLU A 150 15.64 -3.08 -3.59
C GLU A 150 15.02 -2.63 -2.27
N THR A 151 13.79 -2.12 -2.31
CA THR A 151 13.12 -1.54 -1.14
C THR A 151 11.94 -2.37 -0.67
N LEU A 152 11.45 -3.27 -1.50
CA LEU A 152 10.19 -4.00 -1.36
C LEU A 152 8.96 -3.07 -1.25
N ASN A 153 9.08 -1.81 -1.67
CA ASN A 153 7.97 -0.88 -1.73
C ASN A 153 7.12 -1.11 -2.98
N LEU A 154 5.81 -0.93 -2.81
CA LEU A 154 4.85 -0.91 -3.92
C LEU A 154 4.42 0.53 -4.15
N TYR A 155 4.72 1.10 -5.31
CA TYR A 155 4.35 2.47 -5.65
C TYR A 155 4.31 2.72 -7.16
N LYS A 156 3.41 3.62 -7.58
CA LYS A 156 3.22 4.01 -8.99
C LYS A 156 3.96 5.28 -9.36
N ASP A 157 4.15 6.18 -8.41
CA ASP A 157 4.75 7.49 -8.61
C ASP A 157 6.13 7.60 -7.93
N ALA A 158 6.93 8.55 -8.38
CA ALA A 158 8.29 8.77 -7.87
C ALA A 158 8.34 9.13 -6.36
N ASP A 159 7.25 9.63 -5.81
CA ASP A 159 7.19 10.06 -4.41
C ASP A 159 6.97 8.90 -3.41
N GLU A 160 6.78 7.68 -3.89
CA GLU A 160 6.51 6.49 -3.06
C GLU A 160 5.36 6.68 -2.04
N VAL A 161 4.50 7.66 -2.25
CA VAL A 161 3.43 8.01 -1.33
C VAL A 161 2.09 8.05 -2.06
N ILE A 162 1.14 7.25 -1.55
CA ILE A 162 -0.22 7.16 -2.08
C ILE A 162 -1.07 8.19 -1.35
N ILE A 163 -1.64 9.14 -2.10
CA ILE A 163 -2.55 10.15 -1.57
C ILE A 163 -3.99 9.74 -1.89
N LEU A 164 -4.81 9.58 -0.85
CA LEU A 164 -6.21 9.18 -0.98
C LEU A 164 -7.18 10.35 -1.05
N ALA A 165 -6.75 11.56 -0.73
CA ALA A 165 -7.55 12.75 -0.89
C ALA A 165 -7.73 13.10 -2.38
N GLU A 166 -8.94 13.53 -2.76
CA GLU A 166 -9.19 13.98 -4.13
C GLU A 166 -8.48 15.30 -4.46
N ALA A 167 -8.01 15.42 -5.69
CA ALA A 167 -7.50 16.69 -6.18
C ALA A 167 -8.64 17.73 -6.26
N SER A 168 -8.44 18.88 -5.61
CA SER A 168 -9.46 19.94 -5.54
C SER A 168 -9.22 21.10 -6.50
N GLY A 169 -8.00 21.26 -6.97
CA GLY A 169 -7.59 22.41 -7.77
C GLY A 169 -7.67 23.75 -7.01
N GLY A 170 -7.70 23.72 -5.67
CA GLY A 170 -7.75 24.93 -4.83
C GLY A 170 -9.16 25.51 -4.63
N ASN A 171 -10.21 24.69 -4.83
CA ASN A 171 -11.60 25.14 -4.75
C ASN A 171 -12.37 24.57 -3.55
N ALA A 172 -11.73 23.77 -2.70
CA ALA A 172 -12.37 23.22 -1.52
C ALA A 172 -12.03 24.02 -0.25
N PHE A 173 -12.88 23.90 0.76
CA PHE A 173 -12.66 24.59 2.04
C PHE A 173 -11.54 23.95 2.88
N TYR A 174 -11.27 22.67 2.66
CA TYR A 174 -10.29 21.86 3.40
C TYR A 174 -9.06 21.52 2.56
N ASP A 175 -8.65 22.44 1.70
CA ASP A 175 -7.50 22.27 0.81
C ASP A 175 -6.18 22.07 1.59
N ARG A 176 -5.34 21.19 1.05
CA ARG A 176 -3.95 20.97 1.47
C ARG A 176 -3.07 20.87 0.23
N THR A 177 -1.88 21.44 0.29
CA THR A 177 -0.99 21.56 -0.87
C THR A 177 0.25 20.70 -0.71
N VAL A 178 0.58 19.93 -1.75
CA VAL A 178 1.83 19.16 -1.88
C VAL A 178 2.46 19.51 -3.22
N GLY A 179 3.58 20.21 -3.20
CA GLY A 179 4.18 20.76 -4.44
C GLY A 179 3.19 21.69 -5.12
N ASP A 180 2.88 21.41 -6.39
CA ASP A 180 1.92 22.17 -7.19
C ASP A 180 0.48 21.61 -7.13
N ASN A 181 0.27 20.53 -6.42
CA ASN A 181 -1.02 19.86 -6.35
C ASN A 181 -1.79 20.25 -5.08
N VAL A 182 -3.11 20.42 -5.22
CA VAL A 182 -4.01 20.76 -4.13
C VAL A 182 -5.07 19.68 -3.96
N TYR A 183 -5.26 19.23 -2.73
CA TYR A 183 -6.12 18.11 -2.36
C TYR A 183 -7.17 18.52 -1.33
N ASP A 184 -8.42 18.05 -1.50
CA ASP A 184 -9.48 18.20 -0.49
C ASP A 184 -9.43 17.04 0.50
N ILE A 185 -9.01 17.29 1.74
CA ILE A 185 -8.91 16.25 2.77
C ILE A 185 -10.25 15.70 3.28
N VAL A 186 -11.36 16.26 2.83
CA VAL A 186 -12.72 15.76 3.17
C VAL A 186 -13.19 14.74 2.16
N LYS A 187 -12.64 14.76 0.94
CA LYS A 187 -12.99 13.89 -0.17
C LYS A 187 -11.96 12.80 -0.35
N ALA A 188 -12.43 11.58 -0.57
CA ALA A 188 -11.58 10.42 -0.71
C ALA A 188 -11.76 9.72 -2.06
N LYS A 189 -10.67 9.17 -2.57
CA LYS A 189 -10.62 8.35 -3.76
C LYS A 189 -9.93 7.03 -3.44
N ASP A 190 -10.61 5.91 -3.78
CA ASP A 190 -10.00 4.59 -3.72
C ASP A 190 -8.83 4.49 -4.70
N ASN A 191 -7.80 3.76 -4.29
CA ASN A 191 -6.67 3.41 -5.13
C ASN A 191 -6.58 1.90 -5.26
N THR A 192 -6.58 1.43 -6.50
CA THR A 192 -6.56 0.03 -6.89
C THR A 192 -5.28 -0.31 -7.64
N ASP A 193 -5.07 -1.59 -7.85
CA ASP A 193 -4.04 -2.13 -8.73
C ASP A 193 -2.61 -1.76 -8.29
N TYR A 194 -2.32 -1.82 -6.99
CA TYR A 194 -0.96 -1.79 -6.47
C TYR A 194 -0.44 -3.21 -6.39
N ASP A 195 0.08 -3.69 -7.49
CA ASP A 195 0.33 -5.10 -7.71
C ASP A 195 1.81 -5.43 -7.58
N GLY A 196 2.13 -6.62 -7.08
CA GLY A 196 3.48 -7.08 -6.88
C GLY A 196 3.73 -8.43 -7.54
N GLY A 197 4.45 -8.44 -8.64
CA GLY A 197 4.88 -9.67 -9.30
C GLY A 197 6.12 -10.25 -8.63
N LEU A 198 6.07 -11.54 -8.34
CA LEU A 198 7.20 -12.32 -7.86
C LEU A 198 7.43 -13.48 -8.79
N THR A 199 8.67 -13.86 -8.93
CA THR A 199 9.04 -14.99 -9.78
C THR A 199 9.77 -16.06 -8.98
N ALA A 200 9.46 -17.32 -9.20
CA ALA A 200 10.09 -18.43 -8.52
C ALA A 200 11.58 -18.54 -8.90
N ILE A 201 12.44 -18.69 -7.91
CA ILE A 201 13.88 -18.88 -8.11
C ILE A 201 14.12 -20.33 -8.46
N GLU A 202 14.59 -20.57 -9.68
CA GLU A 202 14.99 -21.90 -10.12
C GLU A 202 16.30 -22.33 -9.44
N THR A 203 16.35 -23.57 -8.98
CA THR A 203 17.55 -24.17 -8.40
C THR A 203 18.08 -25.26 -9.31
N ALA A 204 19.41 -25.33 -9.44
CA ALA A 204 20.10 -26.37 -10.18
C ALA A 204 20.96 -27.22 -9.28
N SER A 205 21.10 -28.52 -9.58
CA SER A 205 22.03 -29.43 -8.92
C SER A 205 23.24 -29.70 -9.79
N ILE A 206 24.40 -29.87 -9.16
CA ILE A 206 25.64 -30.32 -9.82
C ILE A 206 26.05 -31.63 -9.17
N GLU A 207 26.20 -32.66 -9.98
CA GLU A 207 26.65 -33.98 -9.56
C GLU A 207 27.94 -34.35 -10.25
N GLY A 208 28.78 -35.13 -9.60
CA GLY A 208 30.04 -35.60 -10.16
C GLY A 208 30.59 -36.83 -9.44
N TYR A 209 31.47 -37.60 -10.12
CA TYR A 209 32.16 -38.74 -9.53
C TYR A 209 33.66 -38.43 -9.44
N ILE A 210 34.24 -38.84 -8.33
CA ILE A 210 35.69 -38.85 -8.16
C ILE A 210 36.19 -40.27 -8.44
N TRP A 211 37.09 -40.39 -9.37
CA TRP A 211 37.68 -41.67 -9.79
C TRP A 211 39.01 -41.91 -9.03
N ASN A 212 39.25 -43.16 -8.69
CA ASN A 212 40.55 -43.66 -8.23
C ASN A 212 41.42 -44.09 -9.37
#